data_0144f88bb0ef4081e42ba22e7cc14988
#
_entry.id   0144f88bb0ef4081e42ba22e7cc14988
#
_cell.length_a   1.000
_cell.length_b   1.000
_cell.length_c   1.000
_cell.angle_alpha   90.00
_cell.angle_beta   90.00
_cell.angle_gamma   90.00
#
_symmetry.space_group_name_H-M   'P 1'
#
loop_
_entity.id
_entity.type
_entity.pdbx_description
1 polymer ?
#
loop_
_entity_poly.entity_id
_entity_poly.type
_entity_poly.pdbx_seq_one_letter_code
_entity_poly.pdbx_strand_id
1 'polypeptide(L)'
;LIKTEDLPQLRLRTPSRGLVTVDGERYLKFDAEIGANVSFDDATQSARVTLPPDAFLPTHSSALSPDAPQVTNADLGGFVNYDLFGEQVDDRTSLGSILDIGVFGSRGVVTNSLIGRHDDDRREVLRLDSTWTLDLPERLATLRVGDAISASGAWGRSARFGGVQFGTNFATQPTLVTTPLLYAQGEAIVPSTVDVFVNGRRVASEEVLPGPFTIDRLPPITGAGQMQVVVTDALGRQQVIAQPYYTGPTLLRAGLNEYS
;
A
#
# COMPACT_ATOMS: atom_id res chain seq x y z
N LEU A 1 -23.88 35.32 -5.43
CA LEU A 1 -23.85 34.69 -4.13
C LEU A 1 -24.16 33.21 -4.25
N ILE A 2 -23.41 32.38 -3.59
CA ILE A 2 -23.65 30.91 -3.49
C ILE A 2 -23.70 30.55 -2.01
N LYS A 3 -24.62 29.66 -1.60
CA LYS A 3 -24.69 29.19 -0.23
C LYS A 3 -23.42 28.43 0.15
N THR A 4 -22.95 28.62 1.39
CA THR A 4 -21.73 27.93 1.87
C THR A 4 -21.86 26.41 1.90
N GLU A 5 -23.08 25.89 2.03
CA GLU A 5 -23.36 24.43 2.00
C GLU A 5 -23.20 23.81 0.61
N ASP A 6 -23.29 24.62 -0.47
CA ASP A 6 -23.15 24.15 -1.85
C ASP A 6 -21.69 24.19 -2.35
N LEU A 7 -20.79 24.86 -1.63
CA LEU A 7 -19.38 25.02 -2.02
C LEU A 7 -18.67 23.67 -2.27
N PRO A 8 -18.85 22.63 -1.43
CA PRO A 8 -18.22 21.34 -1.67
C PRO A 8 -18.66 20.67 -2.97
N GLN A 9 -19.92 20.86 -3.40
CA GLN A 9 -20.44 20.31 -4.66
C GLN A 9 -19.76 20.97 -5.87
N LEU A 10 -19.35 22.23 -5.73
CA LEU A 10 -18.58 22.98 -6.70
C LEU A 10 -17.07 22.82 -6.52
N ARG A 11 -16.66 21.94 -5.61
CA ARG A 11 -15.26 21.72 -5.23
C ARG A 11 -14.54 23.00 -4.74
N LEU A 12 -15.27 23.91 -4.15
CA LEU A 12 -14.71 25.15 -3.59
C LEU A 12 -14.44 24.98 -2.10
N ARG A 13 -13.32 25.53 -1.66
CA ARG A 13 -13.03 25.69 -0.23
C ARG A 13 -13.91 26.79 0.34
N THR A 14 -14.30 26.65 1.59
CA THR A 14 -14.93 27.77 2.31
C THR A 14 -13.83 28.76 2.68
N PRO A 15 -13.76 29.93 2.06
CA PRO A 15 -12.72 30.90 2.37
C PRO A 15 -13.00 31.57 3.73
N SER A 16 -11.96 32.14 4.33
CA SER A 16 -12.09 32.92 5.57
C SER A 16 -12.63 34.34 5.35
N ARG A 17 -12.68 34.80 4.09
CA ARG A 17 -13.14 36.15 3.69
C ARG A 17 -14.19 36.04 2.59
N GLY A 18 -14.90 37.12 2.32
CA GLY A 18 -15.93 37.15 1.28
C GLY A 18 -17.24 36.44 1.68
N LEU A 19 -17.42 36.09 2.95
CA LEU A 19 -18.65 35.50 3.46
C LEU A 19 -19.61 36.62 3.91
N VAL A 20 -20.86 36.54 3.42
CA VAL A 20 -21.96 37.46 3.80
C VAL A 20 -23.13 36.66 4.38
N THR A 21 -23.83 37.21 5.32
CA THR A 21 -25.04 36.61 5.92
C THR A 21 -26.27 37.33 5.37
N VAL A 22 -27.18 36.59 4.75
CA VAL A 22 -28.45 37.09 4.24
C VAL A 22 -29.53 36.16 4.80
N ASP A 23 -30.54 36.76 5.45
CA ASP A 23 -31.67 36.03 6.06
C ASP A 23 -31.26 34.86 7.01
N GLY A 24 -30.14 35.06 7.72
CA GLY A 24 -29.61 34.04 8.66
C GLY A 24 -28.78 32.94 8.03
N GLU A 25 -28.69 32.85 6.70
CA GLU A 25 -27.86 31.90 5.96
C GLU A 25 -26.55 32.55 5.48
N ARG A 26 -25.48 31.76 5.42
CA ARG A 26 -24.15 32.21 4.95
C ARG A 26 -23.97 31.95 3.46
N TYR A 27 -23.51 32.97 2.77
CA TYR A 27 -23.21 32.94 1.33
C TYR A 27 -21.78 33.37 1.09
N LEU A 28 -21.19 32.79 0.05
CA LEU A 28 -19.94 33.27 -0.54
C LEU A 28 -20.25 34.29 -1.62
N LYS A 29 -19.65 35.47 -1.49
CA LYS A 29 -19.69 36.55 -2.49
C LYS A 29 -18.44 36.40 -3.37
N PHE A 30 -18.66 36.27 -4.68
CA PHE A 30 -17.56 36.28 -5.64
C PHE A 30 -17.16 37.72 -5.94
N ASP A 31 -16.06 38.15 -5.38
CA ASP A 31 -15.49 39.49 -5.58
C ASP A 31 -13.94 39.43 -5.54
N ALA A 32 -13.33 40.61 -5.67
CA ALA A 32 -11.89 40.75 -5.65
C ALA A 32 -11.22 40.35 -4.33
N GLU A 33 -11.94 40.30 -3.19
CA GLU A 33 -11.38 39.88 -1.90
C GLU A 33 -10.96 38.43 -1.88
N ILE A 34 -11.64 37.59 -2.68
CA ILE A 34 -11.31 36.17 -2.84
C ILE A 34 -10.62 35.89 -4.19
N GLY A 35 -10.16 36.94 -4.90
CA GLY A 35 -9.52 36.81 -6.20
C GLY A 35 -10.48 36.39 -7.33
N ALA A 36 -11.79 36.51 -7.14
CA ALA A 36 -12.77 36.15 -8.14
C ALA A 36 -12.89 37.23 -9.22
N ASN A 37 -12.93 36.81 -10.47
CA ASN A 37 -13.28 37.63 -11.62
C ASN A 37 -14.61 37.14 -12.17
N VAL A 38 -15.63 38.00 -12.17
CA VAL A 38 -16.99 37.67 -12.64
C VAL A 38 -17.29 38.47 -13.91
N SER A 39 -17.62 37.77 -14.96
CA SER A 39 -18.12 38.35 -16.21
C SER A 39 -19.54 37.87 -16.48
N PHE A 40 -20.40 38.78 -16.91
CA PHE A 40 -21.79 38.48 -17.26
C PHE A 40 -21.95 38.48 -18.79
N ASP A 41 -22.68 37.50 -19.26
CA ASP A 41 -23.13 37.45 -20.68
C ASP A 41 -24.65 37.60 -20.68
N ASP A 42 -25.12 38.80 -21.03
CA ASP A 42 -26.53 39.14 -21.03
C ASP A 42 -27.31 38.38 -22.11
N ALA A 43 -26.65 37.98 -23.22
CA ALA A 43 -27.29 37.26 -24.31
C ALA A 43 -27.68 35.84 -23.94
N THR A 44 -26.85 35.18 -23.12
CA THR A 44 -27.07 33.82 -22.63
C THR A 44 -27.58 33.78 -21.17
N GLN A 45 -27.72 34.93 -20.52
CA GLN A 45 -28.08 35.08 -19.10
C GLN A 45 -27.17 34.23 -18.19
N SER A 46 -25.90 34.16 -18.54
CA SER A 46 -24.91 33.37 -17.77
C SER A 46 -23.87 34.26 -17.10
N ALA A 47 -23.36 33.80 -15.96
CA ALA A 47 -22.24 34.43 -15.28
C ALA A 47 -21.04 33.44 -15.29
N ARG A 48 -19.93 33.93 -15.83
CA ARG A 48 -18.66 33.20 -15.75
C ARG A 48 -17.86 33.71 -14.58
N VAL A 49 -17.53 32.80 -13.65
CA VAL A 49 -16.70 33.09 -12.49
C VAL A 49 -15.36 32.42 -12.67
N THR A 50 -14.29 33.18 -12.67
CA THR A 50 -12.92 32.68 -12.66
C THR A 50 -12.35 32.86 -11.27
N LEU A 51 -11.83 31.77 -10.68
CA LEU A 51 -11.25 31.75 -9.35
C LEU A 51 -9.77 31.35 -9.44
N PRO A 52 -8.93 31.77 -8.49
CA PRO A 52 -7.57 31.27 -8.39
C PRO A 52 -7.56 29.77 -8.03
N PRO A 53 -6.54 29.02 -8.45
CA PRO A 53 -6.51 27.57 -8.28
C PRO A 53 -6.60 27.11 -6.81
N ASP A 54 -6.04 27.88 -5.87
CA ASP A 54 -6.06 27.61 -4.43
C ASP A 54 -7.46 27.70 -3.80
N ALA A 55 -8.42 28.31 -4.50
CA ALA A 55 -9.82 28.34 -4.08
C ALA A 55 -10.51 26.97 -4.22
N PHE A 56 -9.95 26.04 -5.00
CA PHE A 56 -10.55 24.73 -5.21
C PHE A 56 -10.09 23.71 -4.18
N LEU A 57 -10.96 22.72 -3.90
CA LEU A 57 -10.58 21.54 -3.15
C LEU A 57 -9.58 20.70 -3.94
N PRO A 58 -8.57 20.10 -3.30
CA PRO A 58 -7.59 19.27 -3.96
C PRO A 58 -8.23 18.11 -4.72
N THR A 59 -7.69 17.79 -5.90
CA THR A 59 -7.96 16.52 -6.57
C THR A 59 -7.02 15.47 -6.02
N HIS A 60 -7.57 14.39 -5.48
CA HIS A 60 -6.80 13.23 -5.05
C HIS A 60 -7.04 12.08 -6.04
N SER A 61 -5.99 11.57 -6.63
CA SER A 61 -6.00 10.38 -7.47
C SER A 61 -4.98 9.38 -6.96
N SER A 62 -5.25 8.10 -7.15
CA SER A 62 -4.38 7.01 -6.75
C SER A 62 -4.01 6.16 -7.97
N ALA A 63 -2.72 6.08 -8.27
CA ALA A 63 -2.22 5.33 -9.42
C ALA A 63 -2.30 3.81 -9.24
N LEU A 64 -2.41 3.32 -8.01
CA LEU A 64 -2.59 1.90 -7.70
C LEU A 64 -3.98 1.65 -7.15
N SER A 65 -4.67 0.65 -7.69
CA SER A 65 -5.96 0.18 -7.15
C SER A 65 -5.79 -0.35 -5.71
N PRO A 66 -6.73 -0.03 -4.83
CA PRO A 66 -6.69 -0.52 -3.45
C PRO A 66 -7.17 -1.97 -3.28
N ASP A 67 -7.37 -2.73 -4.36
CA ASP A 67 -7.89 -4.10 -4.29
C ASP A 67 -6.92 -5.02 -3.53
N ALA A 68 -7.02 -4.97 -2.20
CA ALA A 68 -6.45 -6.00 -1.37
C ALA A 68 -7.28 -7.28 -1.53
N PRO A 69 -6.66 -8.43 -1.81
CA PRO A 69 -7.38 -9.69 -1.83
C PRO A 69 -8.05 -9.90 -0.47
N GLN A 70 -9.34 -10.21 -0.51
CA GLN A 70 -10.08 -10.53 0.72
C GLN A 70 -9.59 -11.88 1.24
N VAL A 71 -9.12 -11.87 2.48
CA VAL A 71 -8.74 -13.11 3.17
C VAL A 71 -10.02 -13.83 3.60
N THR A 72 -10.23 -15.02 3.08
CA THR A 72 -11.34 -15.90 3.49
C THR A 72 -10.85 -16.86 4.58
N ASN A 73 -11.75 -17.21 5.49
CA ASN A 73 -11.46 -18.23 6.48
C ASN A 73 -11.27 -19.59 5.79
N ALA A 74 -10.23 -20.30 6.19
CA ALA A 74 -9.99 -21.66 5.72
C ALA A 74 -10.96 -22.63 6.42
N ASP A 75 -11.55 -23.55 5.65
CA ASP A 75 -12.24 -24.72 6.19
C ASP A 75 -11.24 -25.66 6.86
N LEU A 76 -11.75 -26.57 7.70
CA LEU A 76 -10.95 -27.59 8.33
C LEU A 76 -10.38 -28.54 7.28
N GLY A 77 -9.08 -28.67 7.26
CA GLY A 77 -8.36 -29.57 6.36
C GLY A 77 -7.04 -30.05 6.94
N GLY A 78 -6.41 -30.95 6.21
CA GLY A 78 -5.08 -31.45 6.59
C GLY A 78 -4.27 -31.81 5.36
N PHE A 79 -2.96 -31.92 5.54
CA PHE A 79 -2.03 -32.32 4.49
C PHE A 79 -0.93 -33.19 5.04
N VAL A 80 -0.37 -33.98 4.15
CA VAL A 80 0.83 -34.79 4.41
C VAL A 80 1.77 -34.57 3.23
N ASN A 81 2.92 -33.99 3.49
CA ASN A 81 4.01 -33.90 2.54
C ASN A 81 5.06 -34.93 2.92
N TYR A 82 5.66 -35.58 1.94
CA TYR A 82 6.71 -36.57 2.18
C TYR A 82 7.77 -36.50 1.10
N ASP A 83 9.01 -36.69 1.54
CA ASP A 83 10.16 -36.92 0.69
C ASP A 83 10.76 -38.27 1.10
N LEU A 84 10.97 -39.14 0.10
CA LEU A 84 11.59 -40.45 0.29
C LEU A 84 12.83 -40.49 -0.57
N PHE A 85 13.94 -40.91 0.00
CA PHE A 85 15.20 -41.07 -0.72
C PHE A 85 15.87 -42.35 -0.30
N GLY A 86 16.46 -43.05 -1.24
CA GLY A 86 17.19 -44.29 -1.04
C GLY A 86 18.54 -44.20 -1.69
N GLU A 87 19.54 -44.73 -1.03
CA GLU A 87 20.90 -44.86 -1.54
C GLU A 87 21.40 -46.29 -1.35
N GLN A 88 22.03 -46.84 -2.35
CA GLN A 88 22.71 -48.12 -2.25
C GLN A 88 24.17 -47.91 -2.61
N VAL A 89 25.06 -48.23 -1.69
CA VAL A 89 26.50 -48.17 -1.86
C VAL A 89 27.06 -49.52 -1.50
N ASP A 90 27.64 -50.20 -2.47
CA ASP A 90 28.06 -51.58 -2.36
C ASP A 90 26.88 -52.49 -1.89
N ASP A 91 27.03 -53.23 -0.80
CA ASP A 91 26.01 -54.12 -0.22
C ASP A 91 25.16 -53.42 0.87
N ARG A 92 25.31 -52.11 1.06
CA ARG A 92 24.57 -51.33 2.07
C ARG A 92 23.46 -50.51 1.44
N THR A 93 22.26 -50.66 1.99
CA THR A 93 21.09 -49.86 1.61
C THR A 93 20.72 -48.92 2.71
N SER A 94 20.60 -47.61 2.42
CA SER A 94 20.07 -46.61 3.30
C SER A 94 18.82 -45.99 2.74
N LEU A 95 17.81 -45.82 3.59
CA LEU A 95 16.55 -45.16 3.27
C LEU A 95 16.35 -43.96 4.21
N GLY A 96 16.01 -42.84 3.62
CA GLY A 96 15.64 -41.63 4.36
C GLY A 96 14.23 -41.20 4.00
N SER A 97 13.58 -40.59 4.98
CA SER A 97 12.26 -39.96 4.77
C SER A 97 12.14 -38.65 5.55
N ILE A 98 11.52 -37.67 4.95
CA ILE A 98 11.04 -36.47 5.62
C ILE A 98 9.53 -36.49 5.50
N LEU A 99 8.85 -36.22 6.62
CA LEU A 99 7.40 -36.24 6.69
C LEU A 99 6.92 -34.99 7.38
N ASP A 100 6.10 -34.18 6.68
CA ASP A 100 5.43 -33.01 7.24
C ASP A 100 3.92 -33.28 7.28
N ILE A 101 3.37 -33.28 8.46
CA ILE A 101 1.93 -33.46 8.69
C ILE A 101 1.36 -32.15 9.20
N GLY A 102 0.27 -31.68 8.59
CA GLY A 102 -0.40 -30.46 9.01
C GLY A 102 -1.91 -30.60 9.06
N VAL A 103 -2.50 -29.87 10.02
CA VAL A 103 -3.95 -29.67 10.14
C VAL A 103 -4.20 -28.17 10.20
N PHE A 104 -5.11 -27.68 9.39
CA PHE A 104 -5.41 -26.26 9.31
C PHE A 104 -6.91 -25.96 9.36
N GLY A 105 -7.24 -24.74 9.74
CA GLY A 105 -8.60 -24.21 9.76
C GLY A 105 -8.62 -22.76 10.21
N SER A 106 -9.78 -22.26 10.58
CA SER A 106 -9.98 -20.85 11.00
C SER A 106 -9.14 -20.43 12.22
N ARG A 107 -8.58 -21.37 12.97
CA ARG A 107 -7.74 -21.13 14.14
C ARG A 107 -6.24 -21.31 13.85
N GLY A 108 -5.85 -21.26 12.58
CA GLY A 108 -4.44 -21.40 12.16
C GLY A 108 -4.08 -22.80 11.73
N VAL A 109 -2.78 -23.10 11.72
CA VAL A 109 -2.19 -24.32 11.21
C VAL A 109 -1.32 -24.97 12.30
N VAL A 110 -1.51 -26.25 12.54
CA VAL A 110 -0.60 -27.08 13.33
C VAL A 110 0.22 -27.92 12.38
N THR A 111 1.53 -27.86 12.47
CA THR A 111 2.46 -28.67 11.68
C THR A 111 3.34 -29.50 12.57
N ASN A 112 3.68 -30.71 12.12
CA ASN A 112 4.66 -31.57 12.75
C ASN A 112 5.57 -32.17 11.69
N SER A 113 6.88 -31.99 11.86
CA SER A 113 7.91 -32.47 10.94
C SER A 113 8.74 -33.56 11.59
N LEU A 114 8.89 -34.66 10.85
CA LEU A 114 9.61 -35.86 11.27
C LEU A 114 10.66 -36.22 10.22
N ILE A 115 11.79 -36.74 10.66
CA ILE A 115 12.76 -37.39 9.80
C ILE A 115 12.93 -38.83 10.20
N GLY A 116 12.82 -39.73 9.25
CA GLY A 116 13.08 -41.15 9.42
C GLY A 116 14.37 -41.54 8.69
N ARG A 117 15.18 -42.38 9.31
CA ARG A 117 16.35 -43.02 8.72
C ARG A 117 16.29 -44.50 8.98
N HIS A 118 16.63 -45.25 7.97
CA HIS A 118 16.78 -46.71 8.04
C HIS A 118 18.00 -47.13 7.24
N ASP A 119 18.95 -47.73 7.90
CA ASP A 119 20.07 -48.42 7.31
C ASP A 119 20.10 -49.88 7.84
N ASP A 120 21.00 -50.68 7.37
CA ASP A 120 21.07 -52.12 7.72
C ASP A 120 21.18 -52.39 9.23
N ASP A 121 21.72 -51.41 9.97
CA ASP A 121 21.99 -51.58 11.42
C ASP A 121 21.07 -50.74 12.31
N ARG A 122 20.41 -49.70 11.78
CA ARG A 122 19.69 -48.73 12.60
C ARG A 122 18.37 -48.29 11.99
N ARG A 123 17.40 -48.12 12.88
CA ARG A 123 16.13 -47.41 12.60
C ARG A 123 16.00 -46.23 13.54
N GLU A 124 15.85 -45.07 12.99
CA GLU A 124 15.72 -43.87 13.79
C GLU A 124 14.60 -42.98 13.26
N VAL A 125 13.75 -42.46 14.14
CA VAL A 125 12.76 -41.45 13.84
C VAL A 125 12.97 -40.30 14.79
N LEU A 126 13.23 -39.12 14.24
CA LEU A 126 13.46 -37.89 14.98
C LEU A 126 12.35 -36.89 14.68
N ARG A 127 11.80 -36.30 15.71
CA ARG A 127 10.94 -35.14 15.58
C ARG A 127 11.81 -33.92 15.31
N LEU A 128 11.51 -33.19 14.25
CA LEU A 128 12.19 -31.96 13.91
C LEU A 128 11.50 -30.77 14.58
N ASP A 129 10.27 -30.52 14.20
CA ASP A 129 9.49 -29.37 14.64
C ASP A 129 8.04 -29.74 14.91
N SER A 130 7.44 -29.06 15.90
CA SER A 130 5.99 -29.06 16.14
C SER A 130 5.58 -27.63 16.42
N THR A 131 4.76 -27.05 15.54
CA THR A 131 4.43 -25.63 15.59
C THR A 131 2.95 -25.40 15.33
N TRP A 132 2.33 -24.59 16.13
CA TRP A 132 1.04 -23.97 15.83
C TRP A 132 1.28 -22.54 15.37
N THR A 133 0.75 -22.19 14.20
CA THR A 133 0.86 -20.87 13.60
C THR A 133 -0.52 -20.27 13.37
N LEU A 134 -0.74 -19.06 13.85
CA LEU A 134 -1.94 -18.28 13.63
C LEU A 134 -1.58 -16.95 12.99
N ASP A 135 -1.99 -16.75 11.76
CA ASP A 135 -1.85 -15.48 11.06
C ASP A 135 -2.99 -14.54 11.41
N LEU A 136 -2.66 -13.28 11.64
CA LEU A 136 -3.57 -12.19 11.97
C LEU A 136 -3.43 -11.07 10.93
N PRO A 137 -4.03 -11.22 9.73
CA PRO A 137 -3.82 -10.29 8.62
C PRO A 137 -4.19 -8.85 8.95
N GLU A 138 -5.26 -8.62 9.73
CA GLU A 138 -5.68 -7.28 10.14
C GLU A 138 -4.65 -6.56 11.00
N ARG A 139 -3.81 -7.32 11.71
CA ARG A 139 -2.73 -6.80 12.56
C ARG A 139 -1.36 -6.89 11.92
N LEU A 140 -1.28 -7.42 10.69
CA LEU A 140 -0.02 -7.69 10.01
C LEU A 140 0.94 -8.51 10.88
N ALA A 141 0.43 -9.49 11.61
CA ALA A 141 1.17 -10.22 12.62
C ALA A 141 0.91 -11.72 12.55
N THR A 142 1.85 -12.48 13.09
CA THR A 142 1.74 -13.95 13.25
C THR A 142 2.08 -14.33 14.67
N LEU A 143 1.25 -15.19 15.25
CA LEU A 143 1.51 -15.89 16.51
C LEU A 143 1.99 -17.30 16.21
N ARG A 144 3.11 -17.70 16.79
CA ARG A 144 3.64 -19.08 16.73
C ARG A 144 3.82 -19.64 18.12
N VAL A 145 3.45 -20.90 18.29
CA VAL A 145 3.62 -21.63 19.55
C VAL A 145 4.22 -23.00 19.25
N GLY A 146 5.28 -23.34 19.93
CA GLY A 146 6.02 -24.57 19.73
C GLY A 146 7.47 -24.33 19.31
N ASP A 147 7.98 -25.16 18.41
CA ASP A 147 9.32 -25.00 17.87
C ASP A 147 9.30 -23.91 16.81
N ALA A 148 10.15 -22.89 16.95
CA ALA A 148 10.21 -21.76 16.03
C ALA A 148 11.65 -21.28 15.84
N ILE A 149 11.86 -20.57 14.74
CA ILE A 149 13.10 -19.82 14.52
C ILE A 149 12.76 -18.35 14.71
N SER A 150 13.50 -17.69 15.60
CA SER A 150 13.30 -16.26 15.85
C SER A 150 13.56 -15.45 14.58
N ALA A 151 12.69 -14.48 14.29
CA ALA A 151 13.01 -13.47 13.33
C ALA A 151 14.20 -12.64 13.86
N SER A 152 15.21 -12.43 13.03
CA SER A 152 16.32 -11.56 13.38
C SER A 152 16.19 -10.26 12.61
N GLY A 153 16.22 -9.11 13.30
CA GLY A 153 16.45 -7.82 12.68
C GLY A 153 17.89 -7.73 12.09
N ALA A 154 18.24 -6.60 11.49
CA ALA A 154 19.52 -6.38 10.80
C ALA A 154 20.75 -6.61 11.70
N TRP A 155 20.60 -6.62 13.01
CA TRP A 155 21.66 -6.73 14.02
C TRP A 155 21.64 -8.03 14.83
N GLY A 156 20.61 -8.88 14.61
CA GLY A 156 20.41 -10.11 15.37
C GLY A 156 20.84 -11.34 14.59
N ARG A 157 20.84 -12.47 15.29
CA ARG A 157 20.97 -13.80 14.69
C ARG A 157 19.69 -14.57 14.95
N SER A 158 19.23 -15.31 13.94
CA SER A 158 18.12 -16.24 14.13
C SER A 158 18.55 -17.37 15.07
N ALA A 159 17.72 -17.68 16.04
CA ALA A 159 17.91 -18.78 16.97
C ALA A 159 16.68 -19.69 16.94
N ARG A 160 16.92 -21.00 16.97
CA ARG A 160 15.86 -21.99 17.17
C ARG A 160 15.50 -22.04 18.65
N PHE A 161 14.21 -21.99 18.96
CA PHE A 161 13.73 -22.05 20.33
C PHE A 161 12.39 -22.79 20.39
N GLY A 162 12.04 -23.28 21.57
CA GLY A 162 10.70 -23.77 21.86
C GLY A 162 9.97 -22.78 22.76
N GLY A 163 8.79 -22.32 22.36
CA GLY A 163 8.07 -21.31 23.13
C GLY A 163 6.96 -20.61 22.36
N VAL A 164 6.78 -19.33 22.64
CA VAL A 164 5.77 -18.47 22.00
C VAL A 164 6.47 -17.29 21.36
N GLN A 165 6.14 -17.01 20.10
CA GLN A 165 6.59 -15.85 19.36
C GLN A 165 5.38 -15.11 18.80
N PHE A 166 5.35 -13.79 19.00
CA PHE A 166 4.41 -12.90 18.37
C PHE A 166 5.18 -11.77 17.66
N GLY A 167 4.98 -11.61 16.37
CA GLY A 167 5.74 -10.63 15.61
C GLY A 167 5.03 -10.18 14.35
N THR A 168 5.55 -9.11 13.78
CA THR A 168 5.06 -8.56 12.50
C THR A 168 5.30 -9.56 11.36
N ASN A 169 4.29 -9.74 10.53
CA ASN A 169 4.36 -10.52 9.30
C ASN A 169 3.59 -9.83 8.17
N PHE A 170 4.29 -9.07 7.36
CA PHE A 170 3.69 -8.39 6.21
C PHE A 170 3.24 -9.35 5.10
N ALA A 171 3.76 -10.59 5.06
CA ALA A 171 3.34 -11.59 4.08
C ALA A 171 1.88 -12.04 4.28
N THR A 172 1.27 -11.73 5.41
CA THR A 172 -0.17 -11.96 5.64
C THR A 172 -1.06 -11.08 4.74
N GLN A 173 -0.52 -10.00 4.18
CA GLN A 173 -1.16 -9.16 3.17
C GLN A 173 -0.21 -8.97 1.97
N PRO A 174 -0.21 -9.89 0.99
CA PRO A 174 0.77 -9.90 -0.11
C PRO A 174 0.75 -8.66 -1.01
N THR A 175 -0.38 -7.96 -1.08
CA THR A 175 -0.53 -6.73 -1.86
C THR A 175 -0.13 -5.47 -1.12
N LEU A 176 0.20 -5.59 0.17
CA LEU A 176 0.62 -4.46 0.98
C LEU A 176 2.01 -3.98 0.54
N VAL A 177 2.07 -2.74 0.07
CA VAL A 177 3.36 -2.08 -0.18
C VAL A 177 3.90 -1.56 1.14
N THR A 178 4.99 -2.14 1.60
CA THR A 178 5.62 -1.81 2.89
C THR A 178 6.60 -0.65 2.82
N THR A 179 7.15 -0.37 1.64
CA THR A 179 8.09 0.72 1.42
C THR A 179 7.37 2.07 1.27
N PRO A 180 8.03 3.20 1.56
CA PRO A 180 7.49 4.52 1.27
C PRO A 180 7.08 4.66 -0.19
N LEU A 181 5.86 5.14 -0.43
CA LEU A 181 5.35 5.39 -1.77
C LEU A 181 5.69 6.81 -2.20
N LEU A 182 6.05 6.98 -3.45
CA LEU A 182 6.16 8.29 -4.06
C LEU A 182 4.77 8.90 -4.26
N TYR A 183 4.73 10.21 -4.18
CA TYR A 183 3.54 10.99 -4.53
C TYR A 183 3.96 12.19 -5.37
N ALA A 184 3.12 12.57 -6.31
CA ALA A 184 3.26 13.77 -7.12
C ALA A 184 2.23 14.80 -6.66
N GLN A 185 2.67 16.05 -6.52
CA GLN A 185 1.78 17.15 -6.17
C GLN A 185 2.07 18.34 -7.06
N GLY A 186 1.04 19.13 -7.30
CA GLY A 186 1.13 20.33 -8.11
C GLY A 186 -0.17 21.09 -8.13
N GLU A 187 -0.26 22.02 -9.08
CA GLU A 187 -1.42 22.88 -9.26
C GLU A 187 -1.74 23.01 -10.74
N ALA A 188 -3.00 22.88 -11.09
CA ALA A 188 -3.51 23.06 -12.43
C ALA A 188 -4.40 24.32 -12.50
N ILE A 189 -4.10 25.24 -13.39
CA ILE A 189 -4.87 26.50 -13.55
C ILE A 189 -6.19 26.23 -14.31
N VAL A 190 -6.16 25.28 -15.22
CA VAL A 190 -7.28 24.84 -16.06
C VAL A 190 -7.33 23.31 -16.06
N PRO A 191 -8.41 22.67 -16.54
CA PRO A 191 -8.43 21.22 -16.70
C PRO A 191 -7.20 20.78 -17.49
N SER A 192 -6.45 19.84 -16.94
CA SER A 192 -5.13 19.45 -17.46
C SER A 192 -4.90 17.94 -17.32
N THR A 193 -4.06 17.39 -18.16
CA THR A 193 -3.53 16.04 -18.01
C THR A 193 -2.21 16.12 -17.26
N VAL A 194 -2.05 15.30 -16.24
CA VAL A 194 -0.83 15.18 -15.43
C VAL A 194 -0.17 13.84 -15.71
N ASP A 195 0.97 13.88 -16.37
CA ASP A 195 1.83 12.72 -16.58
C ASP A 195 2.95 12.70 -15.56
N VAL A 196 3.13 11.58 -14.86
CA VAL A 196 4.21 11.39 -13.91
C VAL A 196 5.25 10.46 -14.50
N PHE A 197 6.48 10.94 -14.58
CA PHE A 197 7.63 10.17 -15.04
C PHE A 197 8.58 9.92 -13.89
N VAL A 198 9.10 8.71 -13.77
CA VAL A 198 10.16 8.35 -12.84
C VAL A 198 11.32 7.76 -13.64
N ASN A 199 12.48 8.40 -13.52
CA ASN A 199 13.68 8.03 -14.27
C ASN A 199 13.41 7.97 -15.81
N GLY A 200 12.62 8.93 -16.34
CA GLY A 200 12.26 9.01 -17.75
C GLY A 200 11.14 8.05 -18.21
N ARG A 201 10.61 7.21 -17.32
CA ARG A 201 9.52 6.28 -17.64
C ARG A 201 8.20 6.81 -17.07
N ARG A 202 7.16 6.90 -17.89
CA ARG A 202 5.83 7.30 -17.44
C ARG A 202 5.21 6.20 -16.56
N VAL A 203 4.84 6.57 -15.34
CA VAL A 203 4.29 5.67 -14.31
C VAL A 203 2.83 5.94 -13.99
N ALA A 204 2.35 7.16 -14.27
CA ALA A 204 0.95 7.53 -14.11
C ALA A 204 0.56 8.58 -15.14
N SER A 205 -0.73 8.65 -15.49
CA SER A 205 -1.34 9.66 -16.33
C SER A 205 -2.76 9.88 -15.85
N GLU A 206 -3.07 11.08 -15.36
CA GLU A 206 -4.33 11.41 -14.72
C GLU A 206 -4.88 12.73 -15.23
N GLU A 207 -6.20 12.80 -15.41
CA GLU A 207 -6.88 14.06 -15.69
C GLU A 207 -7.21 14.76 -14.38
N VAL A 208 -6.81 16.02 -14.26
CA VAL A 208 -7.06 16.84 -13.08
C VAL A 208 -7.89 18.06 -13.44
N LEU A 209 -8.78 18.43 -12.54
CA LEU A 209 -9.55 19.65 -12.62
C LEU A 209 -8.72 20.82 -12.09
N PRO A 210 -9.14 22.09 -12.38
CA PRO A 210 -8.46 23.26 -11.84
C PRO A 210 -8.32 23.17 -10.32
N GLY A 211 -7.15 23.58 -9.81
CA GLY A 211 -6.82 23.56 -8.40
C GLY A 211 -5.60 22.74 -8.05
N PRO A 212 -5.28 22.61 -6.75
CA PRO A 212 -4.25 21.73 -6.26
C PRO A 212 -4.58 20.28 -6.57
N PHE A 213 -3.57 19.47 -6.90
CA PHE A 213 -3.72 18.04 -7.08
C PHE A 213 -2.65 17.26 -6.33
N THR A 214 -2.99 16.04 -5.96
CA THR A 214 -2.08 15.04 -5.41
C THR A 214 -2.38 13.70 -6.06
N ILE A 215 -1.36 13.09 -6.67
CA ILE A 215 -1.41 11.73 -7.20
C ILE A 215 -0.57 10.89 -6.26
N ASP A 216 -1.22 10.05 -5.48
CA ASP A 216 -0.58 9.19 -4.50
C ASP A 216 -0.41 7.75 -5.03
N ARG A 217 0.22 6.91 -4.23
CA ARG A 217 0.43 5.48 -4.53
C ARG A 217 1.04 5.24 -5.91
N LEU A 218 2.03 6.05 -6.27
CA LEU A 218 2.83 5.72 -7.43
C LEU A 218 3.51 4.35 -7.24
N PRO A 219 3.79 3.62 -8.34
CA PRO A 219 4.45 2.32 -8.23
C PRO A 219 5.69 2.39 -7.34
N PRO A 220 5.91 1.38 -6.46
CA PRO A 220 7.05 1.39 -5.56
C PRO A 220 8.35 1.31 -6.35
N ILE A 221 9.23 2.30 -6.13
CA ILE A 221 10.54 2.39 -6.78
C ILE A 221 11.56 2.61 -5.68
N THR A 222 12.57 1.76 -5.63
CA THR A 222 13.67 1.86 -4.66
C THR A 222 14.89 2.51 -5.27
N GLY A 223 15.71 3.14 -4.42
CA GLY A 223 16.92 3.84 -4.82
C GLY A 223 16.73 5.35 -4.91
N ALA A 224 17.71 5.99 -5.51
CA ALA A 224 17.72 7.42 -5.82
C ALA A 224 17.34 7.66 -7.28
N GLY A 225 16.62 8.75 -7.55
CA GLY A 225 16.26 9.10 -8.91
C GLY A 225 15.60 10.46 -9.01
N GLN A 226 15.03 10.72 -10.19
CA GLN A 226 14.31 11.95 -10.48
C GLN A 226 12.88 11.62 -10.92
N MET A 227 11.94 12.25 -10.27
CA MET A 227 10.53 12.28 -10.68
C MET A 227 10.26 13.57 -11.42
N GLN A 228 9.53 13.49 -12.55
CA GLN A 228 9.07 14.63 -13.32
C GLN A 228 7.55 14.58 -13.40
N VAL A 229 6.90 15.64 -13.03
CA VAL A 229 5.46 15.83 -13.14
C VAL A 229 5.24 16.81 -14.29
N VAL A 230 4.62 16.35 -15.36
CA VAL A 230 4.32 17.13 -16.56
C VAL A 230 2.84 17.45 -16.57
N VAL A 231 2.49 18.69 -16.37
CA VAL A 231 1.10 19.19 -16.43
C VAL A 231 0.87 19.76 -17.81
N THR A 232 -0.01 19.16 -18.59
CA THR A 232 -0.37 19.61 -19.95
C THR A 232 -1.79 20.16 -19.93
N ASP A 233 -1.96 21.43 -20.26
CA ASP A 233 -3.28 22.05 -20.31
C ASP A 233 -4.03 21.76 -21.62
N ALA A 234 -5.30 22.16 -21.67
CA ALA A 234 -6.16 21.97 -22.84
C ALA A 234 -5.65 22.70 -24.14
N LEU A 235 -4.71 23.63 -24.01
CA LEU A 235 -4.05 24.32 -25.11
C LEU A 235 -2.72 23.69 -25.53
N GLY A 236 -2.32 22.59 -24.84
CA GLY A 236 -1.05 21.88 -25.08
C GLY A 236 0.17 22.55 -24.45
N ARG A 237 -0.01 23.57 -23.59
CA ARG A 237 1.11 24.16 -22.84
C ARG A 237 1.52 23.22 -21.73
N GLN A 238 2.83 23.03 -21.58
CA GLN A 238 3.39 22.11 -20.60
C GLN A 238 4.13 22.86 -19.51
N GLN A 239 3.87 22.45 -18.28
CA GLN A 239 4.65 22.80 -17.11
C GLN A 239 5.32 21.54 -16.57
N VAL A 240 6.64 21.58 -16.40
CA VAL A 240 7.42 20.45 -15.88
C VAL A 240 7.93 20.78 -14.49
N ILE A 241 7.61 19.95 -13.52
CA ILE A 241 8.10 20.02 -12.15
C ILE A 241 9.02 18.82 -11.94
N ALA A 242 10.30 19.07 -11.70
CA ALA A 242 11.29 18.03 -11.43
C ALA A 242 11.55 17.94 -9.92
N GLN A 243 11.46 16.73 -9.37
CA GLN A 243 11.67 16.46 -7.95
C GLN A 243 12.62 15.27 -7.76
N PRO A 244 13.75 15.44 -7.08
CA PRO A 244 14.59 14.31 -6.72
C PRO A 244 13.91 13.48 -5.65
N TYR A 245 14.09 12.16 -5.68
CA TYR A 245 13.61 11.27 -4.65
C TYR A 245 14.69 10.28 -4.20
N TYR A 246 14.50 9.76 -3.00
CA TYR A 246 15.25 8.64 -2.45
C TYR A 246 14.33 7.74 -1.63
N THR A 247 14.30 6.45 -1.98
CA THR A 247 13.53 5.44 -1.25
C THR A 247 14.44 4.27 -0.90
N GLY A 248 14.72 4.08 0.38
CA GLY A 248 15.51 2.96 0.87
C GLY A 248 14.70 1.66 0.84
N PRO A 249 15.28 0.52 0.41
CA PRO A 249 14.57 -0.75 0.34
C PRO A 249 14.17 -1.31 1.71
N THR A 250 14.83 -0.86 2.77
CA THR A 250 14.58 -1.27 4.16
C THR A 250 13.71 -0.30 4.95
N LEU A 251 13.33 0.83 4.34
CA LEU A 251 12.47 1.79 5.01
C LEU A 251 11.02 1.31 4.98
N LEU A 252 10.38 1.36 6.14
CA LEU A 252 8.95 1.11 6.23
C LEU A 252 8.16 2.40 5.96
N ARG A 253 7.03 2.24 5.29
CA ARG A 253 6.05 3.30 5.09
C ARG A 253 5.55 3.82 6.44
N ALA A 254 5.25 5.11 6.50
CA ALA A 254 4.66 5.71 7.70
C ALA A 254 3.41 4.94 8.16
N GLY A 255 3.31 4.67 9.45
CA GLY A 255 2.25 3.88 10.08
C GLY A 255 2.50 2.39 10.15
N LEU A 256 3.56 1.86 9.52
CA LEU A 256 3.98 0.46 9.69
C LEU A 256 5.08 0.36 10.74
N ASN A 257 5.00 -0.69 11.53
CA ASN A 257 6.00 -1.03 12.55
C ASN A 257 6.40 -2.50 12.40
N GLU A 258 7.65 -2.81 12.67
CA GLU A 258 8.17 -4.18 12.68
C GLU A 258 8.66 -4.52 14.08
N TYR A 259 8.22 -5.66 14.61
CA TYR A 259 8.58 -6.19 15.92
C TYR A 259 8.50 -7.72 15.93
N SER A 260 9.28 -8.32 16.80
CA SER A 260 9.24 -9.79 17.03
C SER A 260 9.64 -10.13 18.46
#